data_38fb693ed8285cce9ac39434c317abb2
#
_entry.id   38fb693ed8285cce9ac39434c317abb2
#
_cell.length_a   1.000
_cell.length_b   1.000
_cell.length_c   1.000
_cell.angle_alpha   90.00
_cell.angle_beta   90.00
_cell.angle_gamma   90.00
#
_symmetry.space_group_name_H-M   'P 1'
#
loop_
_entity.id
_entity.type
_entity.pdbx_description
1 polymer ?
#
loop_
_entity_poly.entity_id
_entity_poly.type
_entity_poly.pdbx_seq_one_letter_code
_entity_poly.pdbx_strand_id
1 'polypeptide(L)'
;VSGGARWLARLWGGRSRRVAAAYRESLGRAPDVLADLARLCHAQHPTIVPGDPLGTAFNEGKRAVWLHIAELLALRPDDLPSIPQEVSHDSRDEP
;
A
#
# COMPACT_ATOMS: atom_id res chain seq x y z
N VAL A 1 -9.01 -10.10 4.36
CA VAL A 1 -10.18 -10.88 4.27
C VAL A 1 -11.22 -10.21 3.41
N SER A 2 -11.80 -10.98 2.55
CA SER A 2 -12.69 -10.44 1.55
C SER A 2 -13.94 -9.82 2.16
N GLY A 3 -14.35 -10.26 3.32
CA GLY A 3 -15.52 -9.69 3.96
C GLY A 3 -15.34 -8.22 4.29
N GLY A 4 -14.15 -7.83 4.73
CA GLY A 4 -13.88 -6.44 5.03
C GLY A 4 -13.89 -5.57 3.80
N ALA A 5 -13.31 -6.06 2.70
CA ALA A 5 -13.29 -5.29 1.47
C ALA A 5 -14.69 -5.06 0.93
N ARG A 6 -15.52 -6.09 0.98
CA ARG A 6 -16.89 -5.94 0.50
C ARG A 6 -17.69 -4.98 1.37
N TRP A 7 -17.44 -5.01 2.65
CA TRP A 7 -18.12 -4.13 3.56
C TRP A 7 -17.79 -2.67 3.26
N LEU A 8 -16.51 -2.38 3.02
CA LEU A 8 -16.09 -1.03 2.67
C LEU A 8 -16.71 -0.58 1.36
N ALA A 9 -16.72 -1.45 0.38
CA ALA A 9 -17.31 -1.10 -0.92
C ALA A 9 -18.77 -0.72 -0.77
N ARG A 10 -19.48 -1.45 0.08
CA ARG A 10 -20.88 -1.16 0.29
C ARG A 10 -21.10 0.17 0.96
N LEU A 11 -20.27 0.47 1.94
CA LEU A 11 -20.39 1.74 2.65
C LEU A 11 -20.11 2.92 1.75
N TRP A 12 -19.15 2.79 0.86
CA TRP A 12 -18.72 3.94 0.08
C TRP A 12 -19.57 4.17 -1.14
N GLY A 13 -20.09 3.13 -1.74
CA GLY A 13 -20.99 3.29 -2.88
C GLY A 13 -20.41 4.14 -3.98
N GLY A 14 -21.17 5.11 -4.46
CA GLY A 14 -20.73 5.95 -5.56
C GLY A 14 -19.54 6.83 -5.22
N ARG A 15 -19.41 7.19 -3.96
CA ARG A 15 -18.29 7.94 -3.50
C ARG A 15 -17.00 7.13 -3.69
N SER A 16 -17.10 5.84 -3.47
CA SER A 16 -15.97 4.96 -3.66
C SER A 16 -15.47 4.96 -5.10
N ARG A 17 -16.39 5.00 -6.06
CA ARG A 17 -15.97 5.04 -7.46
C ARG A 17 -15.22 6.31 -7.80
N ARG A 18 -15.67 7.44 -7.25
CA ARG A 18 -15.00 8.70 -7.49
C ARG A 18 -13.61 8.72 -6.84
N VAL A 19 -13.52 8.20 -5.63
CA VAL A 19 -12.26 8.13 -4.93
C VAL A 19 -11.30 7.20 -5.65
N ALA A 20 -11.79 6.04 -6.09
CA ALA A 20 -10.94 5.11 -6.82
C ALA A 20 -10.41 5.72 -8.10
N ALA A 21 -11.24 6.48 -8.80
CA ALA A 21 -10.79 7.15 -10.02
C ALA A 21 -9.69 8.15 -9.71
N ALA A 22 -9.83 8.91 -8.61
CA ALA A 22 -8.82 9.86 -8.22
C ALA A 22 -7.51 9.17 -7.86
N TYR A 23 -7.58 8.04 -7.18
CA TYR A 23 -6.38 7.28 -6.85
C TYR A 23 -5.69 6.81 -8.13
N ARG A 24 -6.47 6.30 -9.08
CA ARG A 24 -5.89 5.82 -10.33
C ARG A 24 -5.26 6.96 -11.14
N GLU A 25 -5.86 8.13 -11.10
CA GLU A 25 -5.33 9.25 -11.85
C GLU A 25 -4.11 9.88 -11.22
N SER A 26 -3.95 9.71 -9.92
CA SER A 26 -2.78 10.25 -9.24
C SER A 26 -1.75 9.16 -8.99
N LEU A 27 -1.99 8.31 -8.02
CA LEU A 27 -1.02 7.29 -7.65
C LEU A 27 -0.85 6.24 -8.73
N GLY A 28 -1.90 5.93 -9.48
CA GLY A 28 -1.79 4.95 -10.54
C GLY A 28 -0.84 5.36 -11.64
N ARG A 29 -0.57 6.65 -11.76
CA ARG A 29 0.38 7.16 -12.76
C ARG A 29 1.73 7.46 -12.18
N ALA A 30 1.96 7.11 -10.93
CA ALA A 30 3.21 7.39 -10.26
C ALA A 30 3.77 6.08 -9.70
N PRO A 31 4.31 5.22 -10.57
CA PRO A 31 4.76 3.90 -10.11
C PRO A 31 5.88 3.98 -9.08
N ASP A 32 6.71 4.99 -9.15
CA ASP A 32 7.78 5.11 -8.16
C ASP A 32 7.21 5.42 -6.78
N VAL A 33 6.17 6.22 -6.73
CA VAL A 33 5.53 6.54 -5.47
C VAL A 33 4.85 5.31 -4.91
N LEU A 34 4.17 4.56 -5.78
CA LEU A 34 3.50 3.33 -5.35
C LEU A 34 4.49 2.34 -4.78
N ALA A 35 5.61 2.16 -5.46
CA ALA A 35 6.60 1.20 -5.00
C ALA A 35 7.20 1.64 -3.67
N ASP A 36 7.42 2.92 -3.49
CA ASP A 36 7.94 3.42 -2.22
C ASP A 36 6.94 3.22 -1.10
N LEU A 37 5.68 3.51 -1.34
CA LEU A 37 4.65 3.30 -0.34
C LEU A 37 4.49 1.82 0.01
N ALA A 38 4.56 0.97 -1.01
CA ALA A 38 4.46 -0.47 -0.77
C ALA A 38 5.57 -0.94 0.15
N ARG A 39 6.77 -0.45 -0.08
CA ARG A 39 7.90 -0.83 0.75
C ARG A 39 7.73 -0.31 2.17
N LEU A 40 7.36 0.95 2.29
CA LEU A 40 7.19 1.55 3.60
C LEU A 40 6.10 0.84 4.40
N CYS A 41 5.05 0.42 3.73
CA CYS A 41 3.88 -0.16 4.39
C CYS A 41 3.92 -1.68 4.48
N HIS A 42 5.05 -2.29 4.21
CA HIS A 42 5.21 -3.75 4.32
C HIS A 42 4.25 -4.50 3.41
N ALA A 43 4.07 -4.02 2.20
CA ALA A 43 3.14 -4.69 1.27
C ALA A 43 3.57 -6.13 1.00
N GLN A 44 4.86 -6.36 0.90
CA GLN A 44 5.40 -7.68 0.57
C GLN A 44 6.39 -8.18 1.60
N HIS A 45 6.41 -7.58 2.77
CA HIS A 45 7.30 -7.98 3.84
C HIS A 45 6.49 -8.37 5.06
N PRO A 46 7.02 -9.23 5.90
CA PRO A 46 6.31 -9.61 7.12
C PRO A 46 6.12 -8.40 8.02
N THR A 47 5.01 -8.38 8.72
CA THR A 47 4.72 -7.34 9.69
C THR A 47 5.15 -7.73 11.09
N ILE A 48 5.33 -9.03 11.31
CA ILE A 48 5.63 -9.54 12.64
C ILE A 48 7.05 -9.21 13.06
N VAL A 49 7.17 -8.62 14.22
CA VAL A 49 8.46 -8.38 14.86
C VAL A 49 8.50 -9.28 16.08
N PRO A 50 9.31 -10.34 16.07
CA PRO A 50 9.32 -11.30 17.18
C PRO A 50 9.60 -10.61 18.50
N GLY A 51 8.78 -10.89 19.50
CA GLY A 51 8.97 -10.33 20.82
C GLY A 51 8.54 -8.88 20.97
N ASP A 52 7.94 -8.31 19.93
CA ASP A 52 7.55 -6.90 19.94
C ASP A 52 6.14 -6.74 19.43
N PRO A 53 5.14 -6.97 20.29
CA PRO A 53 3.74 -6.86 19.84
C PRO A 53 3.36 -5.45 19.39
N LEU A 54 3.93 -4.42 20.01
CA LEU A 54 3.62 -3.06 19.61
C LEU A 54 4.19 -2.74 18.23
N GLY A 55 5.41 -3.19 17.96
CA GLY A 55 6.00 -3.02 16.66
C GLY A 55 5.22 -3.76 15.60
N THR A 56 4.76 -4.95 15.92
CA THR A 56 3.93 -5.72 15.00
C THR A 56 2.63 -4.98 14.72
N ALA A 57 1.98 -4.47 15.75
CA ALA A 57 0.73 -3.74 15.57
C ALA A 57 0.93 -2.49 14.71
N PHE A 58 2.04 -1.79 14.92
CA PHE A 58 2.36 -0.63 14.13
C PHE A 58 2.51 -0.99 12.65
N ASN A 59 3.24 -2.07 12.38
CA ASN A 59 3.43 -2.52 11.01
C ASN A 59 2.12 -2.98 10.39
N GLU A 60 1.27 -3.63 11.17
CA GLU A 60 -0.03 -4.06 10.67
C GLU A 60 -0.89 -2.86 10.32
N GLY A 61 -0.79 -1.78 11.07
CA GLY A 61 -1.51 -0.55 10.75
C GLY A 61 -1.05 0.03 9.44
N LYS A 62 0.26 0.05 9.21
CA LYS A 62 0.80 0.54 7.94
C LYS A 62 0.31 -0.34 6.79
N ARG A 63 0.33 -1.64 7.00
CA ARG A 63 -0.12 -2.55 5.96
C ARG A 63 -1.60 -2.35 5.64
N ALA A 64 -2.40 -2.04 6.66
CA ALA A 64 -3.82 -1.78 6.43
C ALA A 64 -4.01 -0.60 5.49
N VAL A 65 -3.19 0.44 5.64
CA VAL A 65 -3.25 1.58 4.74
C VAL A 65 -2.91 1.16 3.32
N TRP A 66 -1.85 0.36 3.17
CA TRP A 66 -1.48 -0.11 1.84
C TRP A 66 -2.59 -0.94 1.20
N LEU A 67 -3.23 -1.80 1.99
CA LEU A 67 -4.30 -2.63 1.45
C LEU A 67 -5.46 -1.76 0.95
N HIS A 68 -5.72 -0.66 1.63
CA HIS A 68 -6.75 0.27 1.18
C HIS A 68 -6.38 0.87 -0.18
N ILE A 69 -5.14 1.31 -0.32
CA ILE A 69 -4.67 1.86 -1.58
C ILE A 69 -4.75 0.82 -2.69
N ALA A 70 -4.27 -0.37 -2.41
CA ALA A 70 -4.26 -1.44 -3.41
C ALA A 70 -5.68 -1.80 -3.84
N GLU A 71 -6.59 -1.78 -2.90
CA GLU A 71 -7.98 -2.08 -3.20
C GLU A 71 -8.56 -1.06 -4.18
N LEU A 72 -8.32 0.23 -3.92
CA LEU A 72 -8.84 1.28 -4.78
C LEU A 72 -8.21 1.26 -6.16
N LEU A 73 -6.95 0.86 -6.24
CA LEU A 73 -6.26 0.75 -7.52
C LEU A 73 -6.49 -0.61 -8.19
N ALA A 74 -7.16 -1.53 -7.50
CA ALA A 74 -7.38 -2.89 -7.98
C ALA A 74 -6.05 -3.56 -8.31
N LEU A 75 -5.05 -3.36 -7.45
CA LEU A 75 -3.73 -3.94 -7.66
C LEU A 75 -3.65 -5.33 -7.09
N ARG A 76 -2.89 -6.19 -7.75
CA ARG A 76 -2.54 -7.50 -7.24
C ARG A 76 -1.06 -7.49 -6.88
N PRO A 77 -0.63 -8.43 -6.04
CA PRO A 77 0.78 -8.42 -5.62
C PRO A 77 1.77 -8.39 -6.77
N ASP A 78 1.43 -9.04 -7.89
CA ASP A 78 2.33 -9.07 -9.03
C ASP A 78 2.36 -7.78 -9.83
N ASP A 79 1.46 -6.87 -9.55
CA ASP A 79 1.35 -5.64 -10.32
C ASP A 79 2.28 -4.55 -9.81
N LEU A 80 2.94 -4.76 -8.70
CA LEU A 80 3.77 -3.72 -8.11
C LEU A 80 5.05 -3.53 -8.89
N PRO A 81 5.39 -2.28 -9.19
CA PRO A 81 6.68 -2.03 -9.84
C PRO A 81 7.83 -2.30 -8.88
N SER A 82 8.96 -2.70 -9.45
CA SER A 82 10.16 -2.94 -8.67
C SER A 82 11.01 -1.69 -8.64
N ILE A 83 11.52 -1.37 -7.50
CA ILE A 83 12.49 -0.29 -7.38
C ILE A 83 13.83 -0.95 -7.08
N PRO A 84 14.86 -0.69 -7.87
CA PRO A 84 16.17 -1.26 -7.56
C PRO A 84 16.62 -0.80 -6.19
N GLN A 85 17.16 -1.73 -5.43
CA GLN A 85 17.58 -1.42 -4.09
C GLN A 85 18.57 -0.31 -4.02
N GLU A 86 19.53 -0.34 -4.88
CA GLU A 86 20.57 0.67 -4.83
C GLU A 86 20.00 2.04 -5.13
N VAL A 87 19.02 2.15 -6.01
CA VAL A 87 18.49 3.45 -6.32
C VAL A 87 17.74 4.03 -5.13
N SER A 88 16.88 3.27 -4.53
CA SER A 88 16.11 3.79 -3.43
C SER A 88 17.01 4.08 -2.24
N HIS A 89 18.05 3.30 -2.06
CA HIS A 89 18.95 3.51 -0.96
C HIS A 89 19.78 4.75 -1.15
N ASP A 90 20.35 4.89 -2.33
CA ASP A 90 21.22 6.01 -2.61
C ASP A 90 20.51 7.32 -2.51
N SER A 91 19.32 7.40 -2.97
CA SER A 91 18.65 8.67 -2.96
C SER A 91 18.43 9.14 -1.55
N ARG A 92 18.34 8.24 -0.62
CA ARG A 92 18.19 8.65 0.75
C ARG A 92 19.46 9.02 1.41
N ASP A 93 20.51 8.34 1.05
CA ASP A 93 21.77 8.57 1.70
C ASP A 93 22.44 9.78 1.21
N GLU A 94 22.06 10.29 0.10
CA GLU A 94 22.72 11.41 -0.43
C GLU A 94 22.43 12.60 0.29
N PRO A 95 21.82 13.06 0.95
CA PRO A 95 21.48 14.30 1.61
C PRO A 95 22.21 15.46 1.44
#